data_9492568afb4935d5002df61ccf91a2cf
#
_entry.id   9492568afb4935d5002df61ccf91a2cf
#
_cell.length_a   1.000
_cell.length_b   1.000
_cell.length_c   1.000
_cell.angle_alpha   90.00
_cell.angle_beta   90.00
_cell.angle_gamma   90.00
#
_symmetry.space_group_name_H-M   'P 1'
#
loop_
_entity.id
_entity.type
_entity.pdbx_description
1 polymer ?
#
loop_
_entity_poly.entity_id
_entity_poly.type
_entity_poly.pdbx_seq_one_letter_code
_entity_poly.pdbx_strand_id
1 'polypeptide(L)'
;NLDDDKINLSNILSKLTNDEFNNYLSMLKFILIVANKLKVNRDDKSLVNMPNYLELESLSTNLSKKNLIDRFDYLTNNQKELFSLNLDKKIFILNFLTQ
;
A
#
# COMPACT_ATOMS: atom_id res chain seq x y z
N ASN A 1 -5.10 -5.82 -18.98
CA ASN A 1 -4.48 -6.88 -18.18
C ASN A 1 -3.91 -6.29 -16.87
N LEU A 2 -3.32 -7.12 -16.05
CA LEU A 2 -2.81 -6.69 -14.75
C LEU A 2 -1.71 -5.62 -14.86
N ASP A 3 -0.84 -5.71 -15.86
CA ASP A 3 0.22 -4.73 -16.07
C ASP A 3 -0.35 -3.39 -16.51
N ASP A 4 -1.38 -3.40 -17.37
CA ASP A 4 -2.06 -2.18 -17.78
C ASP A 4 -2.73 -1.50 -16.57
N ASP A 5 -3.32 -2.27 -15.67
CA ASP A 5 -3.96 -1.75 -14.45
C ASP A 5 -2.93 -1.08 -13.54
N LYS A 6 -1.74 -1.67 -13.38
CA LYS A 6 -0.64 -1.07 -12.60
C LYS A 6 -0.17 0.25 -13.21
N ILE A 7 -0.01 0.29 -14.53
CA ILE A 7 0.40 1.50 -15.23
C ILE A 7 -0.66 2.59 -15.08
N ASN A 8 -1.92 2.25 -15.26
CA ASN A 8 -3.03 3.22 -15.11
C ASN A 8 -3.08 3.79 -13.70
N LEU A 9 -2.96 2.95 -12.67
CA LEU A 9 -2.95 3.39 -11.29
C LEU A 9 -1.78 4.33 -11.03
N SER A 10 -0.58 3.97 -11.49
CA SER A 10 0.61 4.82 -11.30
C SER A 10 0.47 6.17 -12.01
N ASN A 11 -0.17 6.19 -13.17
CA ASN A 11 -0.44 7.45 -13.89
C ASN A 11 -1.41 8.34 -13.11
N ILE A 12 -2.48 7.78 -12.56
CA ILE A 12 -3.47 8.53 -11.77
C ILE A 12 -2.81 9.10 -10.53
N LEU A 13 -2.06 8.28 -9.79
CA LEU A 13 -1.44 8.70 -8.52
C LEU A 13 -0.33 9.72 -8.73
N SER A 14 0.37 9.65 -9.88
CA SER A 14 1.45 10.61 -10.17
C SER A 14 0.96 12.04 -10.34
N LYS A 15 -0.34 12.23 -10.58
CA LYS A 15 -0.95 13.56 -10.73
C LYS A 15 -1.33 14.22 -9.42
N LEU A 16 -1.25 13.49 -8.31
CA LEU A 16 -1.55 14.04 -6.99
C LEU A 16 -0.47 15.04 -6.57
N THR A 17 -0.88 16.03 -5.77
CA THR A 17 0.09 16.92 -5.12
C THR A 17 0.96 16.12 -4.14
N ASN A 18 2.06 16.71 -3.67
CA ASN A 18 2.90 16.04 -2.69
C ASN A 18 2.14 15.71 -1.40
N ASP A 19 1.31 16.63 -0.92
CA ASP A 19 0.51 16.38 0.30
C ASP A 19 -0.50 15.27 0.10
N GLU A 20 -1.21 15.27 -1.02
CA GLU A 20 -2.16 14.22 -1.37
C GLU A 20 -1.48 12.87 -1.51
N PHE A 21 -0.32 12.84 -2.18
CA PHE A 21 0.44 11.62 -2.37
C PHE A 21 0.98 11.08 -1.04
N ASN A 22 1.48 11.96 -0.18
CA ASN A 22 1.95 11.57 1.15
C ASN A 22 0.81 10.96 1.99
N ASN A 23 -0.37 11.56 1.94
CA ASN A 23 -1.55 11.05 2.64
C ASN A 23 -1.95 9.67 2.09
N TYR A 24 -1.87 9.49 0.78
CA TYR A 24 -2.16 8.20 0.14
C TYR A 24 -1.19 7.12 0.61
N LEU A 25 0.12 7.42 0.68
CA LEU A 25 1.12 6.46 1.14
C LEU A 25 0.92 6.10 2.62
N SER A 26 0.51 7.06 3.44
CA SER A 26 0.19 6.80 4.86
C SER A 26 -1.00 5.85 4.98
N MET A 27 -2.02 6.03 4.13
CA MET A 27 -3.17 5.14 4.07
C MET A 27 -2.74 3.73 3.64
N LEU A 28 -1.88 3.61 2.63
CA LEU A 28 -1.37 2.31 2.20
C LEU A 28 -0.62 1.59 3.32
N LYS A 29 0.22 2.32 4.07
CA LYS A 29 0.93 1.72 5.22
C LYS A 29 -0.06 1.20 6.26
N PHE A 30 -1.09 1.96 6.56
CA PHE A 30 -2.14 1.54 7.50
C PHE A 30 -2.84 0.27 7.00
N ILE A 31 -3.22 0.22 5.73
CA ILE A 31 -3.86 -0.95 5.12
C ILE A 31 -2.96 -2.19 5.24
N LEU A 32 -1.67 -2.05 4.97
CA LEU A 32 -0.72 -3.16 5.06
C LEU A 32 -0.57 -3.66 6.50
N ILE A 33 -0.56 -2.75 7.48
CA ILE A 33 -0.51 -3.11 8.90
C ILE A 33 -1.76 -3.91 9.28
N VAL A 34 -2.94 -3.45 8.91
CA VAL A 34 -4.19 -4.13 9.24
C VAL A 34 -4.26 -5.50 8.57
N ALA A 35 -3.89 -5.58 7.29
CA ALA A 35 -3.87 -6.86 6.57
C ALA A 35 -2.94 -7.87 7.24
N ASN A 36 -1.78 -7.41 7.72
CA ASN A 36 -0.86 -8.29 8.44
C ASN A 36 -1.42 -8.75 9.80
N LYS A 37 -2.11 -7.85 10.52
CA LYS A 37 -2.78 -8.23 11.78
C LYS A 37 -3.85 -9.28 11.54
N LEU A 38 -4.62 -9.18 10.46
CA LEU A 38 -5.63 -10.16 10.10
C LEU A 38 -5.02 -11.52 9.75
N LYS A 39 -3.80 -11.55 9.19
CA LYS A 39 -3.10 -12.81 8.96
C LYS A 39 -2.75 -13.52 10.26
N VAL A 40 -2.37 -12.77 11.27
CA VAL A 40 -1.96 -13.31 12.57
C VAL A 40 -3.17 -13.72 13.40
N ASN A 41 -4.24 -12.92 13.38
CA ASN A 41 -5.44 -13.15 14.15
C ASN A 41 -6.69 -12.72 13.38
N ARG A 42 -7.27 -13.67 12.62
CA ARG A 42 -8.47 -13.43 11.80
C ARG A 42 -9.72 -13.14 12.63
N ASP A 43 -9.72 -13.56 13.88
CA ASP A 43 -10.87 -13.40 14.78
C ASP A 43 -10.76 -12.14 15.63
N ASP A 44 -9.84 -11.25 15.33
CA ASP A 44 -9.68 -10.00 16.08
C ASP A 44 -10.93 -9.14 15.90
N LYS A 45 -11.74 -9.12 16.96
CA LYS A 45 -13.03 -8.42 16.98
C LYS A 45 -12.87 -6.91 16.84
N SER A 46 -11.71 -6.36 17.18
CA SER A 46 -11.46 -4.93 17.03
C SER A 46 -11.41 -4.51 15.57
N LEU A 47 -11.12 -5.45 14.66
CA LEU A 47 -10.99 -5.18 13.23
C LEU A 47 -12.26 -5.49 12.45
N VAL A 48 -13.13 -6.38 12.96
CA VAL A 48 -14.34 -6.86 12.23
C VAL A 48 -15.28 -5.72 11.88
N ASN A 49 -15.36 -4.69 12.72
CA ASN A 49 -16.25 -3.54 12.50
C ASN A 49 -15.60 -2.39 11.73
N MET A 50 -14.38 -2.57 11.27
CA MET A 50 -13.73 -1.55 10.44
C MET A 50 -14.42 -1.42 9.09
N PRO A 51 -14.52 -0.17 8.55
CA PRO A 51 -14.93 0.00 7.16
C PRO A 51 -14.02 -0.82 6.24
N ASN A 52 -14.60 -1.44 5.21
CA ASN A 52 -13.87 -2.23 4.22
C ASN A 52 -13.18 -3.47 4.82
N TYR A 53 -13.72 -4.03 5.92
CA TYR A 53 -13.15 -5.22 6.53
C TYR A 53 -13.04 -6.39 5.55
N LEU A 54 -14.07 -6.61 4.70
CA LEU A 54 -14.06 -7.72 3.74
C LEU A 54 -12.92 -7.57 2.72
N GLU A 55 -12.68 -6.35 2.27
CA GLU A 55 -11.59 -6.06 1.33
C GLU A 55 -10.22 -6.24 1.99
N LEU A 56 -10.10 -5.83 3.25
CA LEU A 56 -8.86 -6.03 4.03
C LEU A 56 -8.60 -7.50 4.29
N GLU A 57 -9.63 -8.27 4.60
CA GLU A 57 -9.52 -9.72 4.78
C GLU A 57 -9.09 -10.40 3.48
N SER A 58 -9.68 -10.00 2.34
CA SER A 58 -9.29 -10.52 1.04
C SER A 58 -7.83 -10.22 0.73
N LEU A 59 -7.37 -9.00 1.00
CA LEU A 59 -5.98 -8.61 0.82
C LEU A 59 -5.05 -9.47 1.68
N SER A 60 -5.40 -9.69 2.94
CA SER A 60 -4.61 -10.51 3.86
C SER A 60 -4.54 -11.97 3.42
N THR A 61 -5.58 -12.46 2.75
CA THR A 61 -5.62 -13.82 2.23
C THR A 61 -4.79 -13.96 0.95
N ASN A 62 -4.87 -12.97 0.06
CA ASN A 62 -4.26 -13.04 -1.27
C ASN A 62 -2.76 -12.71 -1.29
N LEU A 63 -2.28 -11.93 -0.33
CA LEU A 63 -0.86 -11.60 -0.24
C LEU A 63 -0.19 -12.41 0.87
N SER A 64 1.03 -12.88 0.60
CA SER A 64 1.85 -13.56 1.62
C SER A 64 2.28 -12.57 2.69
N LYS A 65 2.62 -13.10 3.88
CA LYS A 65 3.19 -12.27 4.96
C LYS A 65 4.45 -11.56 4.48
N LYS A 66 5.32 -12.27 3.74
CA LYS A 66 6.54 -11.68 3.19
C LYS A 66 6.20 -10.52 2.26
N ASN A 67 5.21 -10.67 1.39
CA ASN A 67 4.82 -9.62 0.45
C ASN A 67 4.29 -8.38 1.17
N LEU A 68 3.46 -8.57 2.20
CA LEU A 68 2.95 -7.45 3.01
C LEU A 68 4.09 -6.70 3.69
N ILE A 69 5.05 -7.42 4.25
CA ILE A 69 6.21 -6.83 4.92
C ILE A 69 7.11 -6.11 3.92
N ASP A 70 7.41 -6.74 2.79
CA ASP A 70 8.26 -6.14 1.76
C ASP A 70 7.67 -4.83 1.24
N ARG A 71 6.37 -4.78 1.03
CA ARG A 71 5.68 -3.56 0.59
C ARG A 71 5.71 -2.47 1.65
N PHE A 72 5.49 -2.83 2.91
CA PHE A 72 5.56 -1.89 4.02
C PHE A 72 6.98 -1.33 4.17
N ASP A 73 7.99 -2.19 4.10
CA ASP A 73 9.39 -1.78 4.20
C ASP A 73 9.78 -0.87 3.06
N TYR A 74 9.32 -1.16 1.85
CA TYR A 74 9.56 -0.30 0.69
C TYR A 74 9.06 1.12 0.94
N LEU A 75 7.80 1.26 1.42
CA LEU A 75 7.24 2.58 1.72
C LEU A 75 8.03 3.27 2.82
N THR A 76 8.32 2.57 3.91
CA THR A 76 9.01 3.14 5.06
C THR A 76 10.42 3.60 4.69
N ASN A 77 11.14 2.80 3.89
CA ASN A 77 12.53 3.09 3.58
C ASN A 77 12.71 4.14 2.49
N ASN A 78 11.69 4.35 1.63
CA ASN A 78 11.86 5.17 0.42
C ASN A 78 10.99 6.42 0.39
N GLN A 79 9.98 6.52 1.26
CA GLN A 79 9.02 7.64 1.23
C GLN A 79 9.70 8.99 1.48
N LYS A 80 10.62 9.05 2.45
CA LYS A 80 11.32 10.29 2.76
C LYS A 80 12.14 10.79 1.57
N GLU A 81 12.86 9.88 0.91
CA GLU A 81 13.70 10.24 -0.24
C GLU A 81 12.86 10.67 -1.43
N LEU A 82 11.68 10.06 -1.61
CA LEU A 82 10.77 10.46 -2.68
C LEU A 82 10.47 11.96 -2.62
N PHE A 83 10.17 12.48 -1.44
CA PHE A 83 9.81 13.89 -1.27
C PHE A 83 11.03 14.80 -1.18
N SER A 84 12.06 14.40 -0.43
CA SER A 84 13.25 15.24 -0.25
C SER A 84 14.09 15.38 -1.53
N LEU A 85 14.11 14.34 -2.37
CA LEU A 85 14.86 14.32 -3.62
C LEU A 85 13.96 14.58 -4.85
N ASN A 86 12.67 14.84 -4.63
CA ASN A 86 11.70 15.07 -5.70
C ASN A 86 11.71 13.95 -6.75
N LEU A 87 11.70 12.70 -6.30
CA LEU A 87 11.73 11.54 -7.18
C LEU A 87 10.39 11.38 -7.92
N ASP A 88 10.41 10.60 -9.00
CA ASP A 88 9.26 10.35 -9.84
C ASP A 88 8.21 9.47 -9.11
N LYS A 89 7.01 10.03 -8.90
CA LYS A 89 5.93 9.33 -8.20
C LYS A 89 5.45 8.10 -8.96
N LYS A 90 5.41 8.16 -10.29
CA LYS A 90 4.96 7.04 -11.11
C LYS A 90 5.89 5.84 -10.95
N ILE A 91 7.19 6.07 -11.04
CA ILE A 91 8.20 5.02 -10.85
C ILE A 91 8.13 4.47 -9.43
N PHE A 92 7.96 5.34 -8.44
CA PHE A 92 7.82 4.92 -7.04
C PHE A 92 6.66 3.94 -6.87
N ILE A 93 5.49 4.26 -7.42
CA ILE A 93 4.31 3.38 -7.32
C ILE A 93 4.52 2.09 -8.09
N LEU A 94 5.09 2.13 -9.30
CA LEU A 94 5.36 0.92 -10.05
C LEU A 94 6.29 -0.02 -9.29
N ASN A 95 7.33 0.52 -8.66
CA ASN A 95 8.24 -0.27 -7.85
C ASN A 95 7.53 -0.85 -6.60
N PHE A 96 6.65 -0.07 -5.97
CA PHE A 96 5.83 -0.57 -4.86
C PHE A 96 4.97 -1.76 -5.28
N LEU A 97 4.32 -1.66 -6.43
CA LEU A 97 3.42 -2.71 -6.92
C LEU A 97 4.14 -3.99 -7.32
N THR A 98 5.46 -3.93 -7.52
CA THR A 98 6.28 -5.08 -7.91
C THR A 98 7.02 -5.72 -6.73
N GLN A 99 6.81 -5.25 -5.50
CA GLN A 99 7.43 -5.85 -4.32
C GLN A 99 6.96 -7.28 -4.05
#